data_ac4351fe8870c32c9be009c287ce0560
#
_entry.id   ac4351fe8870c32c9be009c287ce0560
#
_cell.length_a   1.000
_cell.length_b   1.000
_cell.length_c   1.000
_cell.angle_alpha   90.00
_cell.angle_beta   90.00
_cell.angle_gamma   90.00
#
_symmetry.space_group_name_H-M   'P 1'
#
loop_
_entity.id
_entity.type
_entity.pdbx_description
1 polymer ?
#
loop_
_entity_poly.entity_id
_entity_poly.type
_entity_poly.pdbx_seq_one_letter_code
_entity_poly.pdbx_strand_id
1 'polypeptide(L)'
;MYLKQLGKTPFFQKAKPTPYDEAINLIWYLQNVFYQSAGDITAAMRRSLPNWDGTLNLINLGFWPGGDRDGNPFVSVDTTLQVASRLRDVLLQCYYQDLRNLRRRISFSGVYEDLMAIEKMVLRCIRHQDEWDFKIFRSSLHKVLNDLHEQHDSIFVELVEELLDRVALFGSHFASIDVRQDSREIKRAFDAVADQLGLNVPTTPEELFDLDAKWDG
;
A
#
# COMPACT_ATOMS: atom_id res chain seq x y z
N MET A 1 22.73 -27.80 -8.87
CA MET A 1 23.12 -26.39 -9.06
C MET A 1 22.96 -25.62 -7.76
N TYR A 2 21.80 -25.57 -7.14
CA TYR A 2 21.51 -24.78 -5.91
C TYR A 2 22.36 -25.14 -4.69
N LEU A 3 22.65 -26.42 -4.43
CA LEU A 3 23.52 -26.86 -3.31
C LEU A 3 24.95 -26.32 -3.44
N LYS A 4 25.49 -26.26 -4.66
CA LYS A 4 26.82 -25.69 -4.89
C LYS A 4 26.83 -24.16 -4.70
N GLN A 5 25.75 -23.50 -5.02
CA GLN A 5 25.57 -22.06 -4.78
C GLN A 5 25.46 -21.80 -3.28
N LEU A 6 24.64 -22.58 -2.57
CA LEU A 6 24.45 -22.48 -1.12
C LEU A 6 25.78 -22.61 -0.38
N GLY A 7 26.62 -23.62 -0.75
CA GLY A 7 27.94 -23.83 -0.15
C GLY A 7 28.96 -22.72 -0.45
N LYS A 8 28.68 -21.81 -1.39
CA LYS A 8 29.55 -20.66 -1.71
C LYS A 8 28.93 -19.32 -1.27
N THR A 9 27.71 -19.34 -0.75
CA THR A 9 27.04 -18.14 -0.24
C THR A 9 27.51 -17.87 1.19
N PRO A 10 28.06 -16.69 1.49
CA PRO A 10 28.41 -16.34 2.86
C PRO A 10 27.16 -16.22 3.71
N PHE A 11 27.02 -17.05 4.74
CA PHE A 11 25.88 -17.03 5.66
C PHE A 11 25.94 -15.89 6.69
N PHE A 12 27.11 -15.29 6.84
CA PHE A 12 27.31 -14.21 7.81
C PHE A 12 27.63 -12.91 7.09
N GLN A 13 26.80 -11.92 7.32
CA GLN A 13 27.12 -10.54 6.94
C GLN A 13 28.14 -9.99 7.94
N LYS A 14 29.15 -9.26 7.45
CA LYS A 14 30.19 -8.64 8.28
C LYS A 14 29.65 -7.53 9.18
N ALA A 15 28.54 -6.91 8.81
CA ALA A 15 27.82 -5.89 9.60
C ALA A 15 26.39 -6.34 9.86
N LYS A 16 25.88 -6.08 11.06
CA LYS A 16 24.47 -6.32 11.39
C LYS A 16 23.61 -5.36 10.55
N PRO A 17 22.58 -5.84 9.83
CA PRO A 17 21.70 -4.97 9.07
C PRO A 17 20.95 -4.01 10.00
N THR A 18 20.74 -2.80 9.53
CA THR A 18 19.87 -1.83 10.22
C THR A 18 18.40 -2.23 10.05
N PRO A 19 17.48 -1.74 10.90
CA PRO A 19 16.03 -1.95 10.70
C PRO A 19 15.53 -1.46 9.34
N TYR A 20 16.14 -0.43 8.78
CA TYR A 20 15.83 0.05 7.45
C TYR A 20 16.31 -0.91 6.35
N ASP A 21 17.52 -1.47 6.47
CA ASP A 21 18.02 -2.48 5.51
C ASP A 21 17.12 -3.72 5.50
N GLU A 22 16.65 -4.15 6.67
CA GLU A 22 15.69 -5.24 6.79
C GLU A 22 14.38 -4.91 6.08
N ALA A 23 13.85 -3.72 6.31
CA ALA A 23 12.64 -3.24 5.64
C ALA A 23 12.80 -3.25 4.12
N ILE A 24 13.90 -2.73 3.58
CA ILE A 24 14.17 -2.71 2.13
C ILE A 24 14.20 -4.13 1.54
N ASN A 25 14.83 -5.08 2.24
CA ASN A 25 14.89 -6.47 1.79
C ASN A 25 13.49 -7.10 1.72
N LEU A 26 12.60 -6.83 2.68
CA LEU A 26 11.24 -7.34 2.67
C LEU A 26 10.32 -6.61 1.68
N ILE A 27 10.50 -5.31 1.49
CA ILE A 27 9.79 -4.52 0.46
C ILE A 27 10.07 -5.07 -0.95
N TRP A 28 11.28 -5.61 -1.18
CA TRP A 28 11.57 -6.27 -2.45
C TRP A 28 10.60 -7.43 -2.75
N TYR A 29 10.24 -8.24 -1.73
CA TYR A 29 9.25 -9.31 -1.90
C TYR A 29 7.84 -8.77 -2.13
N LEU A 30 7.47 -7.68 -1.47
CA LEU A 30 6.18 -7.01 -1.74
C LEU A 30 6.08 -6.62 -3.21
N GLN A 31 7.12 -5.99 -3.75
CA GLN A 31 7.16 -5.53 -5.13
C GLN A 31 7.20 -6.67 -6.15
N ASN A 32 8.04 -7.68 -5.92
CA ASN A 32 8.39 -8.66 -6.96
C ASN A 32 7.61 -9.97 -6.85
N VAL A 33 6.92 -10.20 -5.73
CA VAL A 33 6.15 -11.43 -5.50
C VAL A 33 4.70 -11.08 -5.15
N PHE A 34 4.47 -10.36 -4.04
CA PHE A 34 3.13 -10.18 -3.51
C PHE A 34 2.24 -9.31 -4.39
N TYR A 35 2.79 -8.28 -5.04
CA TYR A 35 2.02 -7.38 -5.91
C TYR A 35 1.30 -8.15 -7.02
N GLN A 36 2.01 -9.01 -7.72
CA GLN A 36 1.44 -9.81 -8.79
C GLN A 36 0.53 -10.92 -8.24
N SER A 37 1.03 -11.71 -7.28
CA SER A 37 0.30 -12.88 -6.77
C SER A 37 -1.02 -12.51 -6.11
N ALA A 38 -1.06 -11.44 -5.30
CA ALA A 38 -2.28 -10.96 -4.67
C ALA A 38 -3.27 -10.40 -5.71
N GLY A 39 -2.78 -9.68 -6.73
CA GLY A 39 -3.59 -9.24 -7.84
C GLY A 39 -4.21 -10.41 -8.62
N ASP A 40 -3.43 -11.44 -8.91
CA ASP A 40 -3.91 -12.64 -9.62
C ASP A 40 -5.00 -13.39 -8.82
N ILE A 41 -4.81 -13.50 -7.50
CA ILE A 41 -5.83 -14.08 -6.60
C ILE A 41 -7.11 -13.26 -6.65
N THR A 42 -7.02 -11.95 -6.50
CA THR A 42 -8.17 -11.03 -6.53
C THR A 42 -8.92 -11.12 -7.86
N ALA A 43 -8.21 -11.09 -8.98
CA ALA A 43 -8.79 -11.23 -10.31
C ALA A 43 -9.45 -12.61 -10.52
N ALA A 44 -8.84 -13.69 -10.02
CA ALA A 44 -9.43 -15.03 -10.07
C ALA A 44 -10.72 -15.11 -9.23
N MET A 45 -10.76 -14.49 -8.07
CA MET A 45 -11.95 -14.42 -7.21
C MET A 45 -13.06 -13.62 -7.87
N ARG A 46 -12.78 -12.46 -8.47
CA ARG A 46 -13.76 -11.66 -9.22
C ARG A 46 -14.40 -12.48 -10.35
N ARG A 47 -13.62 -13.24 -11.09
CA ARG A 47 -14.14 -14.12 -12.15
C ARG A 47 -14.98 -15.29 -11.63
N SER A 48 -14.68 -15.78 -10.43
CA SER A 48 -15.37 -16.96 -9.85
C SER A 48 -16.62 -16.61 -9.05
N LEU A 49 -16.75 -15.36 -8.61
CA LEU A 49 -17.84 -14.88 -7.76
C LEU A 49 -18.63 -13.76 -8.47
N PRO A 50 -19.65 -14.09 -9.30
CA PRO A 50 -20.33 -13.11 -10.16
C PRO A 50 -21.01 -11.94 -9.41
N ASN A 51 -21.33 -12.14 -8.13
CA ASN A 51 -21.97 -11.12 -7.29
C ASN A 51 -20.99 -10.43 -6.34
N TRP A 52 -19.69 -10.61 -6.54
CA TRP A 52 -18.70 -9.95 -5.70
C TRP A 52 -18.49 -8.50 -6.16
N ASP A 53 -18.82 -7.58 -5.28
CA ASP A 53 -18.74 -6.13 -5.53
C ASP A 53 -17.33 -5.55 -5.29
N GLY A 54 -16.33 -6.39 -4.98
CA GLY A 54 -14.96 -5.95 -4.68
C GLY A 54 -14.78 -5.32 -3.30
N THR A 55 -15.84 -5.27 -2.47
CA THR A 55 -15.79 -4.61 -1.13
C THR A 55 -15.14 -5.47 -0.05
N LEU A 56 -15.04 -6.79 -0.26
CA LEU A 56 -14.38 -7.68 0.68
C LEU A 56 -12.85 -7.54 0.56
N ASN A 57 -12.25 -6.87 1.52
CA ASN A 57 -10.81 -6.76 1.68
C ASN A 57 -10.25 -8.10 2.20
N LEU A 58 -10.11 -9.08 1.29
CA LEU A 58 -9.75 -10.46 1.62
C LEU A 58 -8.26 -10.63 1.94
N ILE A 59 -7.44 -9.73 1.47
CA ILE A 59 -6.00 -9.74 1.70
C ILE A 59 -5.61 -8.40 2.32
N ASN A 60 -5.05 -8.44 3.52
CA ASN A 60 -4.48 -7.28 4.18
C ASN A 60 -3.03 -7.61 4.55
N LEU A 61 -2.10 -6.76 4.13
CA LEU A 61 -0.68 -6.95 4.39
C LEU A 61 -0.24 -6.10 5.57
N GLY A 62 0.24 -6.75 6.62
CA GLY A 62 0.94 -6.11 7.74
C GLY A 62 2.45 -6.03 7.45
N PHE A 63 3.12 -5.02 8.00
CA PHE A 63 4.55 -4.79 7.84
C PHE A 63 5.14 -4.29 9.15
N TRP A 64 6.00 -5.10 9.80
CA TRP A 64 6.57 -4.75 11.10
C TRP A 64 7.97 -4.10 11.04
N PRO A 65 8.85 -4.30 10.02
CA PRO A 65 10.15 -3.66 10.00
C PRO A 65 10.02 -2.13 9.97
N GLY A 66 10.74 -1.48 10.86
CA GLY A 66 10.64 -0.02 11.05
C GLY A 66 9.47 0.44 11.93
N GLY A 67 8.56 -0.47 12.36
CA GLY A 67 7.46 -0.19 13.29
C GLY A 67 7.66 -0.85 14.66
N ASP A 68 8.42 -1.94 14.74
CA ASP A 68 8.65 -2.69 15.97
C ASP A 68 9.75 -2.04 16.82
N ARG A 69 9.34 -1.22 17.80
CA ARG A 69 10.23 -0.48 18.71
C ARG A 69 10.41 -1.20 20.05
N ASP A 70 9.67 -2.29 20.28
CA ASP A 70 9.72 -3.01 21.55
C ASP A 70 11.09 -3.66 21.74
N GLY A 71 11.87 -3.11 22.67
CA GLY A 71 13.23 -3.55 22.93
C GLY A 71 14.28 -3.25 21.84
N ASN A 72 13.94 -2.52 20.78
CA ASN A 72 14.86 -2.17 19.71
C ASN A 72 15.13 -0.66 19.62
N PRO A 73 16.22 -0.15 20.24
CA PRO A 73 16.52 1.28 20.26
C PRO A 73 16.90 1.85 18.88
N PHE A 74 17.13 1.01 17.87
CA PHE A 74 17.50 1.43 16.52
C PHE A 74 16.30 1.73 15.63
N VAL A 75 15.06 1.43 16.09
CA VAL A 75 13.83 1.79 15.40
C VAL A 75 13.36 3.15 15.89
N SER A 76 13.86 4.20 15.26
CA SER A 76 13.47 5.58 15.54
C SER A 76 12.20 5.99 14.78
N VAL A 77 11.64 7.16 15.12
CA VAL A 77 10.53 7.78 14.37
C VAL A 77 10.94 7.99 12.90
N ASP A 78 12.17 8.47 12.66
CA ASP A 78 12.70 8.70 11.32
C ASP A 78 12.76 7.40 10.52
N THR A 79 13.19 6.30 11.14
CA THR A 79 13.18 4.98 10.51
C THR A 79 11.77 4.58 10.08
N THR A 80 10.77 4.77 10.95
CA THR A 80 9.36 4.45 10.63
C THR A 80 8.86 5.29 9.45
N LEU A 81 9.13 6.60 9.45
CA LEU A 81 8.73 7.51 8.37
C LEU A 81 9.42 7.17 7.04
N GLN A 82 10.71 6.83 7.09
CA GLN A 82 11.46 6.39 5.90
C GLN A 82 10.87 5.09 5.32
N VAL A 83 10.55 4.12 6.16
CA VAL A 83 9.92 2.86 5.73
C VAL A 83 8.54 3.12 5.15
N ALA A 84 7.69 3.94 5.80
CA ALA A 84 6.37 4.31 5.29
C ALA A 84 6.46 4.98 3.90
N SER A 85 7.38 5.94 3.76
CA SER A 85 7.64 6.60 2.49
C SER A 85 8.09 5.61 1.41
N ARG A 86 8.96 4.65 1.77
CA ARG A 86 9.46 3.64 0.85
C ARG A 86 8.38 2.67 0.40
N LEU A 87 7.49 2.25 1.30
CA LEU A 87 6.32 1.41 0.97
C LEU A 87 5.42 2.10 -0.06
N ARG A 88 5.14 3.40 0.12
CA ARG A 88 4.39 4.21 -0.84
C ARG A 88 5.09 4.29 -2.19
N ASP A 89 6.37 4.67 -2.19
CA ASP A 89 7.12 4.92 -3.42
C ASP A 89 7.26 3.67 -4.28
N VAL A 90 7.44 2.50 -3.65
CA VAL A 90 7.52 1.22 -4.35
C VAL A 90 6.16 0.82 -4.92
N LEU A 91 5.05 1.06 -4.22
CA LEU A 91 3.72 0.84 -4.77
C LEU A 91 3.45 1.73 -5.99
N LEU A 92 3.79 3.03 -5.91
CA LEU A 92 3.65 3.93 -7.05
C LEU A 92 4.49 3.49 -8.26
N GLN A 93 5.67 2.90 -8.03
CA GLN A 93 6.47 2.30 -9.10
C GLN A 93 5.75 1.10 -9.74
N CYS A 94 5.05 0.28 -8.97
CA CYS A 94 4.24 -0.81 -9.49
C CYS A 94 3.08 -0.27 -10.36
N TYR A 95 2.32 0.69 -9.88
CA TYR A 95 1.25 1.33 -10.64
C TYR A 95 1.76 2.00 -11.92
N TYR A 96 2.88 2.69 -11.84
CA TYR A 96 3.53 3.28 -13.01
C TYR A 96 3.88 2.23 -14.07
N GLN A 97 4.40 1.09 -13.64
CA GLN A 97 4.75 0.01 -14.57
C GLN A 97 3.51 -0.62 -15.22
N ASP A 98 2.43 -0.82 -14.46
CA ASP A 98 1.17 -1.32 -15.00
C ASP A 98 0.54 -0.34 -15.99
N LEU A 99 0.52 0.96 -15.69
CA LEU A 99 0.05 2.00 -16.62
C LEU A 99 0.84 2.01 -17.92
N ARG A 100 2.17 1.85 -17.86
CA ARG A 100 2.99 1.72 -19.06
C ARG A 100 2.63 0.49 -19.89
N ASN A 101 2.34 -0.62 -19.23
CA ASN A 101 1.94 -1.86 -19.90
C ASN A 101 0.56 -1.70 -20.56
N LEU A 102 -0.40 -1.07 -19.88
CA LEU A 102 -1.72 -0.73 -20.44
C LEU A 102 -1.57 0.16 -21.67
N ARG A 103 -0.85 1.29 -21.57
CA ARG A 103 -0.65 2.24 -22.68
C ARG A 103 0.03 1.63 -23.90
N ARG A 104 0.85 0.59 -23.72
CA ARG A 104 1.46 -0.14 -24.85
C ARG A 104 0.49 -1.05 -25.58
N ARG A 105 -0.60 -1.46 -24.93
CA ARG A 105 -1.62 -2.36 -25.49
C ARG A 105 -2.84 -1.61 -25.98
N ILE A 106 -3.25 -0.56 -25.27
CA ILE A 106 -4.45 0.23 -25.54
C ILE A 106 -4.03 1.50 -26.30
N SER A 107 -4.30 1.54 -27.59
CA SER A 107 -3.93 2.67 -28.46
C SER A 107 -5.16 3.43 -29.00
N PHE A 108 -6.32 3.25 -28.38
CA PHE A 108 -7.54 3.94 -28.76
C PHE A 108 -7.44 5.44 -28.45
N SER A 109 -7.88 6.28 -29.40
CA SER A 109 -7.93 7.74 -29.21
C SER A 109 -8.82 8.10 -28.02
N GLY A 110 -8.40 9.06 -27.24
CA GLY A 110 -9.04 9.42 -25.97
C GLY A 110 -8.50 8.60 -24.80
N VAL A 111 -8.60 7.28 -24.87
CA VAL A 111 -8.11 6.37 -23.81
C VAL A 111 -6.59 6.40 -23.69
N TYR A 112 -5.87 6.44 -24.80
CA TYR A 112 -4.41 6.55 -24.80
C TYR A 112 -3.93 7.84 -24.12
N GLU A 113 -4.58 8.96 -24.42
CA GLU A 113 -4.27 10.27 -23.84
C GLU A 113 -4.55 10.30 -22.32
N ASP A 114 -5.67 9.70 -21.90
CA ASP A 114 -6.00 9.57 -20.48
C ASP A 114 -4.99 8.71 -19.73
N LEU A 115 -4.64 7.53 -20.26
CA LEU A 115 -3.60 6.69 -19.68
C LEU A 115 -2.25 7.40 -19.61
N MET A 116 -1.89 8.18 -20.62
CA MET A 116 -0.66 8.99 -20.61
C MET A 116 -0.70 10.09 -19.54
N ALA A 117 -1.86 10.70 -19.32
CA ALA A 117 -2.03 11.71 -18.27
C ALA A 117 -1.89 11.10 -16.88
N ILE A 118 -2.53 9.93 -16.64
CA ILE A 118 -2.43 9.19 -15.39
C ILE A 118 -0.97 8.74 -15.15
N GLU A 119 -0.29 8.18 -16.15
CA GLU A 119 1.12 7.79 -16.07
C GLU A 119 2.01 8.98 -15.68
N LYS A 120 1.82 10.15 -16.28
CA LYS A 120 2.56 11.37 -15.97
C LYS A 120 2.30 11.86 -14.53
N MET A 121 1.06 11.76 -14.04
CA MET A 121 0.70 12.11 -12.67
C MET A 121 1.46 11.23 -11.68
N VAL A 122 1.40 9.90 -11.84
CA VAL A 122 2.12 8.96 -10.97
C VAL A 122 3.63 9.20 -11.03
N LEU A 123 4.18 9.43 -12.22
CA LEU A 123 5.62 9.70 -12.39
C LEU A 123 6.07 10.97 -11.68
N ARG A 124 5.25 12.03 -11.64
CA ARG A 124 5.55 13.26 -10.89
C ARG A 124 5.58 12.99 -9.39
N CYS A 125 4.61 12.23 -8.87
CA CYS A 125 4.61 11.84 -7.45
C CYS A 125 5.87 11.04 -7.06
N ILE A 126 6.35 10.16 -7.94
CA ILE A 126 7.59 9.39 -7.71
C ILE A 126 8.83 10.29 -7.74
N ARG A 127 8.93 11.25 -8.68
CA ARG A 127 10.14 12.03 -8.92
C ARG A 127 10.26 13.28 -8.08
N HIS A 128 9.13 13.96 -7.87
CA HIS A 128 9.08 15.29 -7.28
C HIS A 128 8.42 15.29 -5.90
N GLN A 129 7.99 14.10 -5.43
CA GLN A 129 7.23 13.95 -4.18
C GLN A 129 5.99 14.86 -4.14
N ASP A 130 5.37 15.11 -5.32
CA ASP A 130 4.10 15.80 -5.42
C ASP A 130 3.07 15.07 -4.53
N GLU A 131 2.06 15.80 -4.09
CA GLU A 131 0.98 15.23 -3.30
C GLU A 131 0.27 14.11 -4.07
N TRP A 132 0.18 12.94 -3.43
CA TRP A 132 -0.48 11.78 -3.99
C TRP A 132 -1.98 11.81 -3.69
N ASP A 133 -2.81 12.13 -4.69
CA ASP A 133 -4.25 12.03 -4.59
C ASP A 133 -4.76 10.69 -5.13
N PHE A 134 -4.99 9.75 -4.20
CA PHE A 134 -5.49 8.42 -4.53
C PHE A 134 -6.91 8.45 -5.11
N LYS A 135 -7.76 9.41 -4.70
CA LYS A 135 -9.14 9.52 -5.21
C LYS A 135 -9.13 9.94 -6.68
N ILE A 136 -8.32 10.92 -7.04
CA ILE A 136 -8.14 11.36 -8.44
C ILE A 136 -7.58 10.21 -9.27
N PHE A 137 -6.56 9.51 -8.78
CA PHE A 137 -5.98 8.36 -9.49
C PHE A 137 -7.02 7.29 -9.79
N ARG A 138 -7.75 6.84 -8.76
CA ARG A 138 -8.79 5.82 -8.88
C ARG A 138 -9.92 6.25 -9.81
N SER A 139 -10.42 7.50 -9.68
CA SER A 139 -11.49 8.00 -10.54
C SER A 139 -11.07 8.13 -12.00
N SER A 140 -9.81 8.48 -12.27
CA SER A 140 -9.27 8.53 -13.63
C SER A 140 -9.21 7.15 -14.28
N LEU A 141 -8.86 6.10 -13.52
CA LEU A 141 -8.91 4.70 -14.02
C LEU A 141 -10.34 4.25 -14.30
N HIS A 142 -11.30 4.60 -13.45
CA HIS A 142 -12.71 4.30 -13.71
C HIS A 142 -13.24 5.03 -14.96
N LYS A 143 -12.79 6.26 -15.22
CA LYS A 143 -13.10 6.95 -16.47
C LYS A 143 -12.61 6.16 -17.67
N VAL A 144 -11.35 5.71 -17.67
CA VAL A 144 -10.78 4.87 -18.73
C VAL A 144 -11.60 3.60 -18.92
N LEU A 145 -12.02 2.94 -17.83
CA LEU A 145 -12.85 1.74 -17.89
C LEU A 145 -14.20 2.02 -18.57
N ASN A 146 -14.87 3.10 -18.19
CA ASN A 146 -16.16 3.49 -18.77
C ASN A 146 -16.01 3.84 -20.26
N ASP A 147 -14.97 4.58 -20.66
CA ASP A 147 -14.73 4.92 -22.06
C ASP A 147 -14.50 3.67 -22.91
N LEU A 148 -13.82 2.64 -22.38
CA LEU A 148 -13.67 1.35 -23.05
C LEU A 148 -15.01 0.62 -23.24
N HIS A 149 -15.90 0.68 -22.26
CA HIS A 149 -17.24 0.08 -22.37
C HIS A 149 -18.13 0.82 -23.36
N GLU A 150 -18.12 2.15 -23.32
CA GLU A 150 -19.08 2.98 -24.08
C GLU A 150 -18.65 3.21 -25.52
N GLN A 151 -17.35 3.29 -25.80
CA GLN A 151 -16.82 3.76 -27.08
C GLN A 151 -15.96 2.74 -27.82
N HIS A 152 -15.53 1.64 -27.16
CA HIS A 152 -14.56 0.70 -27.71
C HIS A 152 -14.96 -0.77 -27.54
N ASP A 153 -16.25 -1.08 -27.60
CA ASP A 153 -16.82 -2.43 -27.58
C ASP A 153 -16.30 -3.32 -26.43
N SER A 154 -15.95 -2.72 -25.31
CA SER A 154 -15.35 -3.36 -24.13
C SER A 154 -14.01 -4.08 -24.42
N ILE A 155 -13.29 -3.72 -25.47
CA ILE A 155 -11.98 -4.32 -25.79
C ILE A 155 -10.96 -3.88 -24.74
N PHE A 156 -10.22 -4.85 -24.17
CA PHE A 156 -9.20 -4.65 -23.11
C PHE A 156 -9.73 -4.17 -21.75
N VAL A 157 -11.03 -4.24 -21.50
CA VAL A 157 -11.64 -3.90 -20.21
C VAL A 157 -11.00 -4.72 -19.08
N GLU A 158 -10.79 -6.02 -19.29
CA GLU A 158 -10.18 -6.92 -18.30
C GLU A 158 -8.80 -6.46 -17.81
N LEU A 159 -8.01 -5.82 -18.67
CA LEU A 159 -6.69 -5.32 -18.29
C LEU A 159 -6.76 -4.12 -17.33
N VAL A 160 -7.75 -3.25 -17.53
CA VAL A 160 -7.98 -2.10 -16.66
C VAL A 160 -8.60 -2.55 -15.35
N GLU A 161 -9.52 -3.52 -15.39
CA GLU A 161 -10.10 -4.14 -14.20
C GLU A 161 -9.05 -4.82 -13.32
N GLU A 162 -8.10 -5.55 -13.91
CA GLU A 162 -6.98 -6.15 -13.16
C GLU A 162 -6.12 -5.10 -12.45
N LEU A 163 -5.90 -3.93 -13.06
CA LEU A 163 -5.22 -2.83 -12.37
C LEU A 163 -6.10 -2.25 -11.27
N LEU A 164 -7.39 -2.07 -11.50
CA LEU A 164 -8.33 -1.58 -10.49
C LEU A 164 -8.45 -2.55 -9.29
N ASP A 165 -8.41 -3.87 -9.53
CA ASP A 165 -8.35 -4.87 -8.45
C ASP A 165 -7.11 -4.66 -7.57
N ARG A 166 -5.92 -4.44 -8.17
CA ARG A 166 -4.69 -4.12 -7.42
C ARG A 166 -4.79 -2.78 -6.69
N VAL A 167 -5.39 -1.78 -7.32
CA VAL A 167 -5.62 -0.46 -6.70
C VAL A 167 -6.59 -0.54 -5.53
N ALA A 168 -7.63 -1.36 -5.62
CA ALA A 168 -8.55 -1.62 -4.51
C ALA A 168 -7.85 -2.37 -3.35
N LEU A 169 -6.97 -3.33 -3.68
CA LEU A 169 -6.25 -4.15 -2.71
C LEU A 169 -5.18 -3.35 -1.95
N PHE A 170 -4.33 -2.61 -2.67
CA PHE A 170 -3.15 -1.97 -2.08
C PHE A 170 -3.38 -0.50 -1.69
N GLY A 171 -4.34 0.16 -2.29
CA GLY A 171 -4.66 1.57 -1.98
C GLY A 171 -3.50 2.52 -2.25
N SER A 172 -3.14 3.31 -1.23
CA SER A 172 -2.08 4.32 -1.29
C SER A 172 -0.74 3.83 -0.76
N HIS A 173 -0.70 2.70 -0.05
CA HIS A 173 0.48 2.15 0.60
C HIS A 173 0.48 0.64 0.47
N PHE A 174 1.66 0.04 0.28
CA PHE A 174 1.79 -1.39 0.03
C PHE A 174 1.28 -2.27 1.17
N ALA A 175 1.47 -1.82 2.39
CA ALA A 175 1.10 -2.55 3.60
C ALA A 175 0.90 -1.56 4.77
N SER A 176 0.16 -2.00 5.78
CA SER A 176 0.01 -1.26 7.04
C SER A 176 1.22 -1.53 7.93
N ILE A 177 1.85 -0.47 8.44
CA ILE A 177 2.96 -0.62 9.38
C ILE A 177 2.39 -0.93 10.76
N ASP A 178 2.79 -2.08 11.31
CA ASP A 178 2.47 -2.46 12.69
C ASP A 178 3.43 -1.77 13.65
N VAL A 179 2.94 -0.76 14.37
CA VAL A 179 3.73 -0.06 15.37
C VAL A 179 3.59 -0.78 16.71
N ARG A 180 4.72 -1.32 17.21
CA ARG A 180 4.81 -1.95 18.53
C ARG A 180 5.70 -1.12 19.42
N GLN A 181 5.22 -0.79 20.61
CA GLN A 181 5.92 0.06 21.57
C GLN A 181 5.54 -0.33 23.00
N ASP A 182 6.40 -0.03 23.97
CA ASP A 182 6.10 -0.13 25.39
C ASP A 182 4.82 0.65 25.73
N SER A 183 3.90 0.03 26.44
CA SER A 183 2.59 0.62 26.79
C SER A 183 2.72 1.95 27.55
N ARG A 184 3.79 2.13 28.33
CA ARG A 184 4.06 3.38 29.06
C ARG A 184 4.40 4.54 28.12
N GLU A 185 5.14 4.24 27.02
CA GLU A 185 5.45 5.26 26.01
C GLU A 185 4.22 5.62 25.19
N ILE A 186 3.37 4.63 24.84
CA ILE A 186 2.08 4.88 24.20
C ILE A 186 1.21 5.77 25.09
N LYS A 187 1.12 5.44 26.39
CA LYS A 187 0.34 6.25 27.33
C LYS A 187 0.86 7.69 27.43
N ARG A 188 2.18 7.89 27.56
CA ARG A 188 2.78 9.23 27.57
C ARG A 188 2.47 10.04 26.33
N ALA A 189 2.58 9.43 25.16
CA ALA A 189 2.25 10.08 23.89
C ALA A 189 0.78 10.45 23.82
N PHE A 190 -0.10 9.55 24.25
CA PHE A 190 -1.54 9.77 24.30
C PHE A 190 -1.89 10.91 25.25
N ASP A 191 -1.37 10.89 26.49
CA ASP A 191 -1.61 11.93 27.49
C ASP A 191 -1.15 13.31 26.95
N ALA A 192 0.03 13.38 26.30
CA ALA A 192 0.55 14.62 25.73
C ALA A 192 -0.32 15.17 24.59
N VAL A 193 -0.85 14.30 23.73
CA VAL A 193 -1.76 14.71 22.65
C VAL A 193 -3.12 15.16 23.21
N ALA A 194 -3.65 14.43 24.20
CA ALA A 194 -4.90 14.78 24.85
C ALA A 194 -4.83 16.14 25.54
N ASP A 195 -3.74 16.41 26.27
CA ASP A 195 -3.48 17.71 26.91
C ASP A 195 -3.42 18.84 25.87
N GLN A 196 -2.72 18.61 24.76
CA GLN A 196 -2.59 19.60 23.68
C GLN A 196 -3.93 19.93 23.01
N LEU A 197 -4.81 18.94 22.88
CA LEU A 197 -6.13 19.07 22.26
C LEU A 197 -7.23 19.44 23.26
N GLY A 198 -6.92 19.52 24.56
CA GLY A 198 -7.90 19.77 25.62
C GLY A 198 -8.95 18.67 25.75
N LEU A 199 -8.57 17.42 25.41
CA LEU A 199 -9.47 16.28 25.49
C LEU A 199 -9.52 15.72 26.90
N ASN A 200 -10.73 15.52 27.44
CA ASN A 200 -10.93 14.74 28.65
C ASN A 200 -10.72 13.26 28.31
N VAL A 201 -9.61 12.72 28.79
CA VAL A 201 -9.29 11.31 28.61
C VAL A 201 -10.01 10.48 29.66
N PRO A 202 -10.79 9.47 29.27
CA PRO A 202 -11.40 8.55 30.24
C PRO A 202 -10.30 7.81 31.00
N THR A 203 -10.42 7.81 32.30
CA THR A 203 -9.46 7.17 33.23
C THR A 203 -9.98 5.83 33.75
N THR A 204 -11.25 5.55 33.57
CA THR A 204 -11.89 4.32 34.03
C THR A 204 -12.51 3.53 32.88
N PRO A 205 -12.67 2.20 33.01
CA PRO A 205 -13.38 1.38 32.02
C PRO A 205 -14.81 1.86 31.77
N GLU A 206 -15.52 2.34 32.78
CA GLU A 206 -16.88 2.85 32.67
C GLU A 206 -16.95 4.08 31.77
N GLU A 207 -16.01 5.03 31.92
CA GLU A 207 -15.91 6.21 31.08
C GLU A 207 -15.59 5.87 29.62
N LEU A 208 -14.84 4.78 29.36
CA LEU A 208 -14.57 4.25 28.03
C LEU A 208 -15.82 3.68 27.38
N PHE A 209 -16.63 2.92 28.11
CA PHE A 209 -17.92 2.41 27.64
C PHE A 209 -18.92 3.51 27.30
N ASP A 210 -18.95 4.59 28.08
CA ASP A 210 -19.78 5.76 27.80
C ASP A 210 -19.38 6.55 26.54
N LEU A 211 -18.12 6.47 26.15
CA LEU A 211 -17.63 7.04 24.89
C LEU A 211 -18.01 6.19 23.66
N ASP A 212 -17.93 4.88 23.79
CA ASP A 212 -18.31 3.93 22.72
C ASP A 212 -19.82 4.07 22.41
N ALA A 213 -20.66 4.19 23.45
CA ALA A 213 -22.10 4.42 23.30
C ALA A 213 -22.48 5.77 22.64
N LYS A 214 -21.56 6.75 22.61
CA LYS A 214 -21.75 8.05 21.96
C LYS A 214 -21.23 8.09 20.53
N TRP A 215 -20.52 7.06 20.08
CA TRP A 215 -19.93 7.02 18.72
C TRP A 215 -20.78 6.26 17.70
N ASP A 216 -21.86 5.58 18.13
CA ASP A 216 -22.85 4.92 17.28
C ASP A 216 -23.92 5.88 16.71
N GLY A 217 -23.57 7.16 16.52
CA GLY A 217 -24.44 8.20 15.98
C GLY A 217 -23.93 8.82 14.70
#